data_432c696fe21eebc6ce5cfc3caf45d739
#
_entry.id   432c696fe21eebc6ce5cfc3caf45d739
#
_cell.length_a   1.000
_cell.length_b   1.000
_cell.length_c   1.000
_cell.angle_alpha   90.00
_cell.angle_beta   90.00
_cell.angle_gamma   90.00
#
_symmetry.space_group_name_H-M   'P 1'
#
loop_
_entity.id
_entity.type
_entity.pdbx_description
1 polymer ?
#
loop_
_entity_poly.entity_id
_entity_poly.type
_entity_poly.pdbx_seq_one_letter_code
_entity_poly.pdbx_strand_id
1 'polypeptide(L)'
;MATVPIYEDHQAELVSVREYLTTSYRPDCDYVDGRIEERNVGEFDHSLLQSLLTHLFMNHREEWGVIPLPDVRVQVKPTRFRVPDVTVLRAGTPRRNSAGTDSYPSALAGY
;
A
#
# COMPACT_ATOMS: atom_id res chain seq x y z
N MET A 1 1.53 -17.41 -0.63
CA MET A 1 0.86 -16.32 -1.39
C MET A 1 1.16 -16.51 -2.87
N ALA A 2 0.13 -16.50 -3.71
CA ALA A 2 0.30 -16.64 -5.14
C ALA A 2 0.79 -15.33 -5.76
N THR A 3 1.62 -15.42 -6.81
CA THR A 3 2.05 -14.26 -7.59
C THR A 3 1.31 -14.29 -8.93
N VAL A 4 0.64 -13.19 -9.26
CA VAL A 4 -0.19 -13.07 -10.45
C VAL A 4 0.30 -11.90 -11.28
N PRO A 5 0.60 -12.11 -12.59
CA PRO A 5 0.89 -10.98 -13.48
C PRO A 5 -0.37 -10.13 -13.69
N ILE A 6 -0.19 -8.86 -14.07
CA ILE A 6 -1.29 -7.94 -14.28
C ILE A 6 -1.72 -7.99 -15.74
N TYR A 7 -3.01 -8.31 -15.96
CA TYR A 7 -3.63 -8.32 -17.26
C TYR A 7 -4.90 -7.50 -17.22
N GLU A 8 -5.34 -7.02 -18.38
CA GLU A 8 -6.54 -6.20 -18.48
C GLU A 8 -7.79 -6.92 -17.98
N ASP A 9 -7.94 -8.20 -18.26
CA ASP A 9 -9.10 -8.98 -17.85
C ASP A 9 -9.19 -9.18 -16.33
N HIS A 10 -8.12 -8.99 -15.58
CA HIS A 10 -8.18 -8.97 -14.11
C HIS A 10 -9.09 -7.87 -13.60
N GLN A 11 -9.23 -6.78 -14.35
CA GLN A 11 -10.07 -5.66 -13.95
C GLN A 11 -11.55 -5.91 -14.20
N ALA A 12 -11.89 -6.91 -15.00
CA ALA A 12 -13.27 -7.28 -15.30
C ALA A 12 -13.90 -8.15 -14.23
N GLU A 13 -13.09 -8.81 -13.39
CA GLU A 13 -13.56 -9.70 -12.35
C GLU A 13 -13.44 -9.03 -10.98
N LEU A 14 -14.45 -9.28 -10.13
CA LEU A 14 -14.41 -8.82 -8.75
C LEU A 14 -13.59 -9.79 -7.91
N VAL A 15 -12.75 -9.24 -7.07
CA VAL A 15 -11.85 -9.98 -6.19
C VAL A 15 -12.22 -9.66 -4.75
N SER A 16 -12.24 -10.65 -3.88
CA SER A 16 -12.46 -10.41 -2.46
C SER A 16 -11.26 -9.70 -1.82
N VAL A 17 -11.50 -9.00 -0.71
CA VAL A 17 -10.41 -8.39 0.08
C VAL A 17 -9.38 -9.44 0.46
N ARG A 18 -9.83 -10.61 0.90
CA ARG A 18 -8.92 -11.69 1.30
C ARG A 18 -8.04 -12.15 0.14
N GLU A 19 -8.64 -12.35 -1.03
CA GLU A 19 -7.89 -12.76 -2.22
C GLU A 19 -6.86 -11.70 -2.61
N TYR A 20 -7.26 -10.42 -2.60
CA TYR A 20 -6.33 -9.33 -2.85
C TYR A 20 -5.16 -9.34 -1.88
N LEU A 21 -5.43 -9.46 -0.58
CA LEU A 21 -4.39 -9.41 0.45
C LEU A 21 -3.46 -10.62 0.41
N THR A 22 -3.93 -11.77 -0.08
CA THR A 22 -3.14 -12.99 -0.14
C THR A 22 -2.53 -13.27 -1.50
N THR A 23 -2.69 -12.36 -2.46
CA THR A 23 -2.13 -12.47 -3.81
C THR A 23 -1.05 -11.41 -3.99
N SER A 24 0.07 -11.80 -4.60
CA SER A 24 1.13 -10.86 -4.94
C SER A 24 0.94 -10.41 -6.39
N TYR A 25 0.82 -9.10 -6.58
CA TYR A 25 0.69 -8.50 -7.92
C TYR A 25 2.01 -7.84 -8.30
N ARG A 26 2.38 -7.93 -9.57
CA ARG A 26 3.62 -7.33 -10.07
C ARG A 26 3.32 -6.50 -11.33
N PRO A 27 3.44 -5.18 -11.22
CA PRO A 27 3.71 -4.38 -10.02
C PRO A 27 2.55 -4.42 -9.02
N ASP A 28 2.81 -3.95 -7.82
CA ASP A 28 1.76 -3.83 -6.80
C ASP A 28 0.58 -3.02 -7.32
N CYS A 29 -0.62 -3.42 -6.91
CA CYS A 29 -1.85 -2.80 -7.37
C CYS A 29 -2.68 -2.26 -6.22
N ASP A 30 -3.47 -1.23 -6.53
CA ASP A 30 -4.53 -0.76 -5.66
C ASP A 30 -5.73 -1.70 -5.73
N TYR A 31 -6.59 -1.64 -4.73
CA TYR A 31 -7.83 -2.39 -4.68
C TYR A 31 -8.97 -1.43 -4.37
N VAL A 32 -9.97 -1.39 -5.25
CA VAL A 32 -11.10 -0.48 -5.13
C VAL A 32 -12.40 -1.26 -5.31
N ASP A 33 -13.08 -1.52 -4.20
CA ASP A 33 -14.41 -2.15 -4.18
C ASP A 33 -14.50 -3.42 -5.03
N GLY A 34 -13.52 -4.30 -4.88
CA GLY A 34 -13.47 -5.57 -5.59
C GLY A 34 -12.66 -5.54 -6.89
N ARG A 35 -12.18 -4.40 -7.31
CA ARG A 35 -11.42 -4.26 -8.56
C ARG A 35 -9.95 -4.04 -8.28
N ILE A 36 -9.11 -4.73 -9.04
CA ILE A 36 -7.67 -4.53 -9.02
C ILE A 36 -7.34 -3.40 -9.97
N GLU A 37 -6.67 -2.36 -9.47
CA GLU A 37 -6.26 -1.21 -10.28
C GLU A 37 -4.74 -1.15 -10.34
N GLU A 38 -4.22 -1.08 -11.58
CA GLU A 38 -2.80 -0.92 -11.79
C GLU A 38 -2.34 0.48 -11.41
N ARG A 39 -1.10 0.57 -10.95
CA ARG A 39 -0.41 1.82 -10.68
C ARG A 39 0.58 2.10 -11.80
N ASN A 40 0.92 3.38 -11.98
CA ASN A 40 2.03 3.74 -12.86
C ASN A 40 3.34 3.23 -12.27
N VAL A 41 4.17 2.66 -13.12
CA VAL A 41 5.53 2.27 -12.74
C VAL A 41 6.37 3.54 -12.61
N GLY A 42 7.17 3.61 -11.56
CA GLY A 42 8.03 4.76 -11.32
C GLY A 42 9.13 4.87 -12.37
N GLU A 43 9.42 6.10 -12.79
CA GLU A 43 10.56 6.42 -13.62
C GLU A 43 11.69 6.98 -12.74
N PHE A 44 12.84 7.29 -13.35
CA PHE A 44 14.00 7.73 -12.60
C PHE A 44 13.71 8.93 -11.70
N ASP A 45 13.15 10.01 -12.25
CA ASP A 45 12.87 11.22 -11.47
C ASP A 45 11.85 10.96 -10.37
N HIS A 46 10.83 10.16 -10.64
CA HIS A 46 9.83 9.75 -9.66
C HIS A 46 10.48 8.97 -8.52
N SER A 47 11.30 7.98 -8.86
CA SER A 47 11.98 7.14 -7.87
C SER A 47 12.97 7.96 -7.03
N LEU A 48 13.66 8.91 -7.64
CA LEU A 48 14.55 9.79 -6.91
C LEU A 48 13.78 10.67 -5.92
N LEU A 49 12.67 11.27 -6.36
CA LEU A 49 11.83 12.09 -5.48
C LEU A 49 11.29 11.26 -4.31
N GLN A 50 10.82 10.05 -4.58
CA GLN A 50 10.34 9.13 -3.55
C GLN A 50 11.44 8.85 -2.51
N SER A 51 12.65 8.60 -2.97
CA SER A 51 13.81 8.36 -2.10
C SER A 51 14.17 9.58 -1.27
N LEU A 52 14.17 10.77 -1.89
CA LEU A 52 14.48 12.01 -1.19
C LEU A 52 13.44 12.33 -0.11
N LEU A 53 12.16 12.16 -0.40
CA LEU A 53 11.10 12.37 0.57
C LEU A 53 11.18 11.38 1.72
N THR A 54 11.40 10.10 1.41
CA THR A 54 11.54 9.06 2.43
C THR A 54 12.73 9.38 3.33
N HIS A 55 13.85 9.79 2.74
CA HIS A 55 15.05 10.16 3.49
C HIS A 55 14.82 11.38 4.38
N LEU A 56 14.15 12.40 3.87
CA LEU A 56 13.82 13.60 4.64
C LEU A 56 13.02 13.25 5.90
N PHE A 57 11.93 12.51 5.74
CA PHE A 57 11.09 12.12 6.86
C PHE A 57 11.81 11.16 7.82
N MET A 58 12.63 10.27 7.29
CA MET A 58 13.38 9.34 8.11
C MET A 58 14.40 10.06 9.00
N ASN A 59 15.06 11.09 8.47
CA ASN A 59 16.00 11.89 9.22
C ASN A 59 15.36 12.68 10.37
N HIS A 60 14.06 13.01 10.22
CA HIS A 60 13.33 13.79 11.21
C HIS A 60 12.30 12.96 11.98
N ARG A 61 12.36 11.64 11.87
CA ARG A 61 11.31 10.77 12.41
C ARG A 61 11.10 10.94 13.91
N GLU A 62 12.15 11.12 14.68
CA GLU A 62 12.04 11.31 16.14
C GLU A 62 11.51 12.70 16.47
N GLU A 63 12.07 13.71 15.82
CA GLU A 63 11.68 15.09 16.04
C GLU A 63 10.21 15.32 15.66
N TRP A 64 9.77 14.76 14.55
CA TRP A 64 8.42 14.95 14.06
C TRP A 64 7.45 13.86 14.47
N GLY A 65 7.92 12.79 15.09
CA GLY A 65 7.09 11.68 15.53
C GLY A 65 6.42 10.94 14.37
N VAL A 66 7.16 10.69 13.31
CA VAL A 66 6.61 10.08 12.08
C VAL A 66 7.43 8.89 11.63
N ILE A 67 6.80 8.05 10.81
CA ILE A 67 7.45 6.91 10.14
C ILE A 67 7.10 6.98 8.66
N PRO A 68 8.08 7.19 7.77
CA PRO A 68 7.84 7.15 6.33
C PRO A 68 7.96 5.72 5.81
N LEU A 69 7.04 5.34 4.92
CA LEU A 69 7.01 4.01 4.32
C LEU A 69 6.78 4.15 2.81
N PRO A 70 7.74 3.74 1.97
CA PRO A 70 7.53 3.71 0.54
C PRO A 70 6.74 2.47 0.13
N ASP A 71 5.87 2.61 -0.86
CA ASP A 71 5.16 1.50 -1.52
C ASP A 71 4.44 0.54 -0.56
N VAL A 72 3.93 1.04 0.57
CA VAL A 72 3.20 0.21 1.50
C VAL A 72 1.71 0.24 1.18
N ARG A 73 1.06 -0.89 1.30
CA ARG A 73 -0.38 -1.01 1.15
C ARG A 73 -1.07 -0.38 2.36
N VAL A 74 -2.03 0.50 2.11
CA VAL A 74 -2.80 1.19 3.15
C VAL A 74 -4.28 0.94 2.94
N GLN A 75 -4.97 0.50 3.99
CA GLN A 75 -6.42 0.37 3.94
C GLN A 75 -7.06 1.74 4.21
N VAL A 76 -7.77 2.28 3.23
CA VAL A 76 -8.43 3.58 3.34
C VAL A 76 -9.92 3.47 3.62
N LYS A 77 -10.53 2.36 3.23
CA LYS A 77 -11.92 1.98 3.53
C LYS A 77 -11.97 0.46 3.66
N PRO A 78 -13.06 -0.13 4.21
CA PRO A 78 -13.13 -1.59 4.35
C PRO A 78 -12.81 -2.34 3.05
N THR A 79 -13.23 -1.82 1.90
CA THR A 79 -13.03 -2.45 0.60
C THR A 79 -12.11 -1.65 -0.32
N ARG A 80 -11.27 -0.77 0.24
CA ARG A 80 -10.32 0.01 -0.57
C ARG A 80 -8.93 0.01 0.06
N PHE A 81 -7.97 -0.39 -0.76
CA PHE A 81 -6.56 -0.37 -0.42
C PHE A 81 -5.81 0.39 -1.49
N ARG A 82 -4.93 1.27 -1.07
CA ARG A 82 -4.06 2.03 -1.97
C ARG A 82 -2.61 1.73 -1.64
N VAL A 83 -1.76 1.87 -2.65
CA VAL A 83 -0.31 1.73 -2.48
C VAL A 83 0.32 3.06 -2.87
N PRO A 84 0.34 4.05 -1.97
CA PRO A 84 0.95 5.35 -2.26
C PRO A 84 2.46 5.22 -2.44
N ASP A 85 3.05 6.17 -3.16
CA ASP A 85 4.50 6.20 -3.35
C ASP A 85 5.25 6.39 -2.03
N VAL A 86 4.73 7.26 -1.17
CA VAL A 86 5.24 7.47 0.19
C VAL A 86 4.06 7.67 1.12
N THR A 87 4.03 6.91 2.20
CA THR A 87 3.06 7.07 3.28
C THR A 87 3.80 7.54 4.52
N VAL A 88 3.31 8.60 5.16
CA VAL A 88 3.89 9.09 6.39
C VAL A 88 2.89 8.84 7.51
N LEU A 89 3.25 8.01 8.47
CA LEU A 89 2.43 7.68 9.61
C LEU A 89 2.92 8.40 10.85
N ARG A 90 2.01 8.69 11.78
CA ARG A 90 2.41 9.08 13.12
C ARG A 90 3.02 7.87 13.82
N ALA A 91 4.07 8.08 14.60
CA ALA A 91 4.62 7.03 15.43
C ALA A 91 3.53 6.48 16.35
N GLY A 92 3.45 5.17 16.47
CA GLY A 92 2.42 4.52 17.26
C GLY A 92 1.10 4.27 16.54
N THR A 93 0.98 4.61 15.26
CA THR A 93 -0.21 4.30 14.49
C THR A 93 -0.44 2.78 14.47
N PRO A 94 -1.66 2.31 14.82
CA PRO A 94 -1.97 0.89 14.79
C PRO A 94 -1.87 0.31 13.38
N ARG A 95 -1.53 -0.96 13.31
CA ARG A 95 -1.47 -1.71 12.06
C ARG A 95 -2.42 -2.89 12.15
N ARG A 96 -3.09 -3.16 11.03
CA ARG A 96 -4.00 -4.28 10.94
C ARG A 96 -3.29 -5.45 10.30
N ASN A 97 -3.65 -6.65 10.71
CA ASN A 97 -3.11 -7.88 10.18
C ASN A 97 -4.25 -8.81 9.80
N SER A 98 -4.12 -9.43 8.63
CA SER A 98 -5.05 -10.43 8.16
C SER A 98 -4.32 -11.76 8.07
N ALA A 99 -5.04 -12.88 8.30
CA ALA A 99 -4.43 -14.20 8.29
C ALA A 99 -3.65 -14.45 7.00
N GLY A 100 -2.38 -14.81 7.11
CA GLY A 100 -1.51 -15.10 5.98
C GLY A 100 -0.94 -13.89 5.28
N THR A 101 -1.06 -12.69 5.87
CA THR A 101 -0.50 -11.46 5.28
C THR A 101 0.38 -10.74 6.30
N ASP A 102 1.25 -9.87 5.79
CA ASP A 102 1.96 -8.92 6.62
C ASP A 102 1.01 -7.85 7.12
N SER A 103 1.38 -7.19 8.22
CA SER A 103 0.57 -6.11 8.75
C SER A 103 0.59 -4.90 7.81
N TYR A 104 -0.50 -4.15 7.82
CA TYR A 104 -0.64 -2.95 7.01
C TYR A 104 -1.33 -1.85 7.83
N PRO A 105 -0.98 -0.56 7.60
CA PRO A 105 -1.67 0.53 8.27
C PRO A 105 -3.10 0.67 7.76
N SER A 106 -3.99 1.12 8.63
CA SER A 106 -5.39 1.33 8.29
C SER A 106 -5.87 2.67 8.85
N ALA A 107 -6.63 3.39 8.03
CA ALA A 107 -7.26 4.64 8.43
C ALA A 107 -8.62 4.41 9.09
N LEU A 108 -9.05 3.16 9.27
CA LEU A 108 -10.34 2.86 9.86
C LEU A 108 -10.34 3.08 11.36
N ALA A 109 -11.41 3.70 11.88
CA ALA A 109 -11.59 3.88 13.31
C ALA A 109 -11.95 2.56 14.02
N GLY A 110 -11.69 2.46 15.32
CA GLY A 110 -12.13 1.34 16.13
C GLY A 110 -11.38 0.03 15.89
N TYR A 111 -10.15 0.10 15.51
CA TYR A 111 -9.39 -1.03 15.05
C TYR A 111 -8.32 -1.50 16.07
#